data_151357fdbcbce16d666119e5bdcbd902
#
_entry.id   151357fdbcbce16d666119e5bdcbd902
#
_cell.length_a   1.000
_cell.length_b   1.000
_cell.length_c   1.000
_cell.angle_alpha   90.00
_cell.angle_beta   90.00
_cell.angle_gamma   90.00
#
_symmetry.space_group_name_H-M   'P 1'
#
loop_
_entity.id
_entity.type
_entity.pdbx_description
1 polymer ?
#
loop_
_entity_poly.entity_id
_entity_poly.type
_entity_poly.pdbx_seq_one_letter_code
_entity_poly.pdbx_strand_id
1 'polypeptide(L)'
;VLREEQLFTRAGNGELSSEDFLKKLGYADPVETMQDYLEHYLTLDAGFKPFAEKLGKRPGREGYDFVLLSNDVAEWNTYLMELHGLNAYFEDVIVSGQVHMRKPQESIFRYTLDRLGCSAGECVFVDNSAANLRATEKLGIRTVHFNRDGEDYEGRQVENFRELAEVLEEL
;
A
#
# COMPACT_ATOMS: atom_id res chain seq x y z
N VAL A 1 -22.64 8.00 -6.72
CA VAL A 1 -21.34 8.32 -6.09
C VAL A 1 -21.31 7.79 -4.66
N LEU A 2 -22.06 8.35 -3.67
CA LEU A 2 -22.00 7.89 -2.26
C LEU A 2 -22.23 6.38 -2.07
N ARG A 3 -23.14 5.78 -2.85
CA ARG A 3 -23.41 4.34 -2.79
C ARG A 3 -22.24 3.50 -3.33
N GLU A 4 -21.59 3.97 -4.36
CA GLU A 4 -20.44 3.31 -4.97
C GLU A 4 -19.20 3.38 -4.06
N GLU A 5 -18.93 4.54 -3.45
CA GLU A 5 -17.86 4.71 -2.45
C GLU A 5 -18.06 3.80 -1.23
N GLN A 6 -19.30 3.64 -0.76
CA GLN A 6 -19.61 2.71 0.32
C GLN A 6 -19.36 1.25 -0.09
N LEU A 7 -19.73 0.86 -1.31
CA LEU A 7 -19.49 -0.49 -1.82
C LEU A 7 -17.99 -0.79 -1.94
N PHE A 8 -17.21 0.15 -2.47
CA PHE A 8 -15.76 0.00 -2.57
C PHE A 8 -15.11 -0.10 -1.17
N THR A 9 -15.52 0.75 -0.24
CA THR A 9 -15.03 0.68 1.15
C THR A 9 -15.32 -0.69 1.78
N ARG A 10 -16.51 -1.24 1.58
CA ARG A 10 -16.89 -2.56 2.09
C ARG A 10 -16.07 -3.68 1.45
N ALA A 11 -15.83 -3.62 0.15
CA ALA A 11 -14.97 -4.59 -0.53
C ALA A 11 -13.51 -4.48 -0.02
N GLY A 12 -12.98 -3.27 0.11
CA GLY A 12 -11.66 -3.02 0.67
C GLY A 12 -11.52 -3.33 2.17
N ASN A 13 -12.63 -3.55 2.88
CA ASN A 13 -12.64 -4.08 4.26
C ASN A 13 -12.85 -5.60 4.31
N GLY A 14 -12.98 -6.26 3.16
CA GLY A 14 -13.26 -7.70 3.09
C GLY A 14 -14.71 -8.09 3.45
N GLU A 15 -15.64 -7.13 3.45
CA GLU A 15 -17.08 -7.39 3.69
C GLU A 15 -17.81 -7.85 2.42
N LEU A 16 -17.22 -7.62 1.27
CA LEU A 16 -17.69 -8.05 -0.04
C LEU A 16 -16.51 -8.60 -0.84
N SER A 17 -16.73 -9.67 -1.58
CA SER A 17 -15.78 -10.11 -2.61
C SER A 17 -15.73 -9.10 -3.77
N SER A 18 -14.65 -9.14 -4.55
CA SER A 18 -14.55 -8.38 -5.80
C SER A 18 -15.73 -8.66 -6.73
N GLU A 19 -16.10 -9.92 -6.87
CA GLU A 19 -17.22 -10.36 -7.69
C GLU A 19 -18.56 -9.78 -7.24
N ASP A 20 -18.88 -9.87 -5.94
CA ASP A 20 -20.12 -9.30 -5.39
C ASP A 20 -20.17 -7.79 -5.50
N PHE A 21 -19.02 -7.12 -5.31
CA PHE A 21 -18.89 -5.68 -5.48
C PHE A 21 -19.24 -5.27 -6.92
N LEU A 22 -18.62 -5.89 -7.93
CA LEU A 22 -18.83 -5.57 -9.33
C LEU A 22 -20.24 -5.94 -9.82
N LYS A 23 -20.80 -7.06 -9.38
CA LYS A 23 -22.20 -7.42 -9.64
C LYS A 23 -23.18 -6.38 -9.08
N LYS A 24 -22.92 -5.84 -7.89
CA LYS A 24 -23.75 -4.77 -7.30
C LYS A 24 -23.66 -3.46 -8.05
N LEU A 25 -22.58 -3.23 -8.79
CA LEU A 25 -22.43 -2.11 -9.73
C LEU A 25 -23.08 -2.37 -11.10
N GLY A 26 -23.54 -3.60 -11.38
CA GLY A 26 -24.26 -3.96 -12.59
C GLY A 26 -23.40 -4.57 -13.70
N TYR A 27 -22.16 -4.97 -13.40
CA TYR A 27 -21.31 -5.64 -14.39
C TYR A 27 -21.70 -7.11 -14.55
N ALA A 28 -21.83 -7.55 -15.81
CA ALA A 28 -22.26 -8.90 -16.16
C ALA A 28 -21.12 -9.93 -16.00
N ASP A 29 -19.92 -9.54 -16.35
CA ASP A 29 -18.70 -10.33 -16.16
C ASP A 29 -17.73 -9.62 -15.19
N PRO A 30 -17.82 -9.90 -13.89
CA PRO A 30 -17.02 -9.20 -12.90
C PRO A 30 -15.53 -9.55 -12.95
N VAL A 31 -15.14 -10.74 -13.40
CA VAL A 31 -13.72 -11.15 -13.47
C VAL A 31 -13.03 -10.43 -14.61
N GLU A 32 -13.60 -10.48 -15.81
CA GLU A 32 -13.07 -9.77 -16.99
C GLU A 32 -13.04 -8.26 -16.73
N THR A 33 -14.12 -7.70 -16.17
CA THR A 33 -14.20 -6.27 -15.82
C THR A 33 -13.10 -5.87 -14.84
N MET A 34 -12.82 -6.69 -13.83
CA MET A 34 -11.75 -6.43 -12.87
C MET A 34 -10.39 -6.43 -13.56
N GLN A 35 -10.09 -7.46 -14.33
CA GLN A 35 -8.81 -7.59 -15.03
C GLN A 35 -8.56 -6.43 -15.97
N ASP A 36 -9.52 -6.11 -16.82
CA ASP A 36 -9.45 -4.97 -17.74
C ASP A 36 -9.19 -3.65 -17.01
N TYR A 37 -9.87 -3.42 -15.88
CA TYR A 37 -9.66 -2.22 -15.08
C TYR A 37 -8.25 -2.17 -14.50
N LEU A 38 -7.81 -3.25 -13.87
CA LEU A 38 -6.49 -3.30 -13.20
C LEU A 38 -5.34 -3.19 -14.20
N GLU A 39 -5.45 -3.82 -15.37
CA GLU A 39 -4.40 -3.78 -16.40
C GLU A 39 -4.29 -2.42 -17.09
N HIS A 40 -5.42 -1.75 -17.31
CA HIS A 40 -5.43 -0.50 -18.07
C HIS A 40 -5.25 0.77 -17.20
N TYR A 41 -5.73 0.74 -15.97
CA TYR A 41 -5.78 1.94 -15.13
C TYR A 41 -4.81 1.94 -13.95
N LEU A 42 -4.32 0.78 -13.51
CA LEU A 42 -3.39 0.68 -12.37
C LEU A 42 -2.00 0.22 -12.84
N THR A 43 -1.24 1.17 -13.36
CA THR A 43 0.12 0.93 -13.84
C THR A 43 1.15 1.05 -12.72
N LEU A 44 2.16 0.17 -12.74
CA LEU A 44 3.31 0.27 -11.85
C LEU A 44 4.19 1.47 -12.24
N ASP A 45 4.56 2.29 -11.25
CA ASP A 45 5.57 3.32 -11.45
C ASP A 45 6.92 2.71 -11.83
N ALA A 46 7.49 3.17 -12.95
CA ALA A 46 8.75 2.67 -13.48
C ALA A 46 9.95 2.86 -12.53
N GLY A 47 9.87 3.81 -11.58
CA GLY A 47 10.90 4.07 -10.58
C GLY A 47 10.92 3.05 -9.43
N PHE A 48 9.83 2.29 -9.20
CA PHE A 48 9.73 1.40 -8.05
C PHE A 48 10.78 0.27 -8.09
N LYS A 49 10.85 -0.50 -9.18
CA LYS A 49 11.75 -1.67 -9.24
C LYS A 49 13.22 -1.28 -9.09
N PRO A 50 13.76 -0.26 -9.81
CA PRO A 50 15.12 0.22 -9.58
C PRO A 50 15.38 0.68 -8.15
N PHE A 51 14.42 1.37 -7.53
CA PHE A 51 14.48 1.77 -6.12
C PHE A 51 14.58 0.56 -5.19
N ALA A 52 13.67 -0.41 -5.33
CA ALA A 52 13.65 -1.62 -4.52
C ALA A 52 14.92 -2.47 -4.72
N GLU A 53 15.44 -2.52 -5.92
CA GLU A 53 16.71 -3.18 -6.22
C GLU A 53 17.92 -2.46 -5.61
N LYS A 54 17.88 -1.14 -5.50
CA LYS A 54 18.94 -0.35 -4.88
C LYS A 54 18.97 -0.49 -3.37
N LEU A 55 17.82 -0.40 -2.70
CA LEU A 55 17.72 -0.27 -1.24
C LEU A 55 17.28 -1.53 -0.51
N GLY A 56 16.66 -2.49 -1.21
CA GLY A 56 16.19 -3.72 -0.59
C GLY A 56 17.31 -4.59 -0.05
N LYS A 57 17.05 -5.24 1.08
CA LYS A 57 17.93 -6.25 1.67
C LYS A 57 18.06 -7.46 0.75
N ARG A 58 19.27 -8.01 0.68
CA ARG A 58 19.59 -9.19 -0.13
C ARG A 58 20.63 -10.05 0.58
N PRO A 59 20.78 -11.34 0.20
CA PRO A 59 21.85 -12.16 0.75
C PRO A 59 23.22 -11.48 0.59
N GLY A 60 23.91 -11.25 1.72
CA GLY A 60 25.23 -10.60 1.74
C GLY A 60 25.22 -9.08 1.59
N ARG A 61 24.05 -8.43 1.60
CA ARG A 61 23.91 -6.97 1.57
C ARG A 61 22.87 -6.50 2.57
N GLU A 62 23.26 -5.54 3.42
CA GLU A 62 22.33 -4.79 4.27
C GLU A 62 21.38 -3.94 3.42
N GLY A 63 20.18 -3.69 3.93
CA GLY A 63 19.15 -2.90 3.25
C GLY A 63 17.83 -2.94 4.00
N TYR A 64 16.80 -2.42 3.35
CA TYR A 64 15.44 -2.39 3.88
C TYR A 64 14.68 -3.68 3.55
N ASP A 65 13.94 -4.20 4.52
CA ASP A 65 12.87 -5.16 4.29
C ASP A 65 11.62 -4.38 3.90
N PHE A 66 11.16 -4.52 2.67
CA PHE A 66 9.96 -3.83 2.20
C PHE A 66 8.70 -4.61 2.56
N VAL A 67 7.71 -3.89 3.06
CA VAL A 67 6.38 -4.42 3.38
C VAL A 67 5.32 -3.57 2.70
N LEU A 68 4.39 -4.21 2.02
CA LEU A 68 3.23 -3.52 1.43
C LEU A 68 2.08 -3.46 2.46
N LEU A 69 1.61 -2.25 2.77
CA LEU A 69 0.42 -2.01 3.59
C LEU A 69 -0.62 -1.23 2.78
N SER A 70 -1.63 -1.92 2.26
CA SER A 70 -2.60 -1.36 1.31
C SER A 70 -4.04 -1.36 1.84
N ASN A 71 -4.76 -0.26 1.58
CA ASN A 71 -6.22 -0.23 1.65
C ASN A 71 -6.78 -0.63 0.30
N ASP A 72 -7.06 -1.93 0.13
CA ASP A 72 -7.44 -2.47 -1.16
C ASP A 72 -8.37 -3.68 -1.01
N VAL A 73 -9.01 -4.07 -2.12
CA VAL A 73 -9.73 -5.32 -2.26
C VAL A 73 -8.71 -6.47 -2.35
N ALA A 74 -8.89 -7.52 -1.58
CA ALA A 74 -7.90 -8.60 -1.43
C ALA A 74 -7.52 -9.24 -2.78
N GLU A 75 -8.52 -9.55 -3.61
CA GLU A 75 -8.34 -10.18 -4.92
C GLU A 75 -7.61 -9.25 -5.91
N TRP A 76 -7.90 -7.95 -5.86
CA TRP A 76 -7.26 -6.95 -6.72
C TRP A 76 -5.79 -6.80 -6.40
N ASN A 77 -5.47 -6.71 -5.11
CA ASN A 77 -4.07 -6.65 -4.69
C ASN A 77 -3.31 -7.91 -5.13
N THR A 78 -3.87 -9.10 -4.91
CA THR A 78 -3.25 -10.36 -5.34
C THR A 78 -2.96 -10.35 -6.84
N TYR A 79 -3.95 -9.96 -7.65
CA TYR A 79 -3.79 -9.88 -9.10
C TYR A 79 -2.67 -8.91 -9.53
N LEU A 80 -2.64 -7.70 -8.95
CA LEU A 80 -1.61 -6.69 -9.25
C LEU A 80 -0.21 -7.13 -8.82
N MET A 81 -0.09 -7.81 -7.68
CA MET A 81 1.19 -8.36 -7.21
C MET A 81 1.75 -9.38 -8.20
N GLU A 82 0.90 -10.24 -8.76
CA GLU A 82 1.28 -11.22 -9.77
C GLU A 82 1.58 -10.56 -11.12
N LEU A 83 0.67 -9.72 -11.62
CA LEU A 83 0.79 -9.02 -12.90
C LEU A 83 2.10 -8.26 -13.03
N HIS A 84 2.49 -7.55 -11.99
CA HIS A 84 3.70 -6.74 -11.98
C HIS A 84 4.93 -7.44 -11.40
N GLY A 85 4.81 -8.71 -10.96
CA GLY A 85 5.91 -9.48 -10.38
C GLY A 85 6.45 -8.85 -9.09
N LEU A 86 5.55 -8.31 -8.23
CA LEU A 86 5.93 -7.56 -7.04
C LEU A 86 6.27 -8.46 -5.85
N ASN A 87 5.83 -9.71 -5.85
CA ASN A 87 6.12 -10.67 -4.77
C ASN A 87 7.63 -10.87 -4.50
N ALA A 88 8.49 -10.57 -5.48
CA ALA A 88 9.94 -10.67 -5.33
C ALA A 88 10.56 -9.51 -4.54
N TYR A 89 9.80 -8.44 -4.26
CA TYR A 89 10.32 -7.21 -3.66
C TYR A 89 9.82 -6.99 -2.23
N PHE A 90 8.72 -7.64 -1.83
CA PHE A 90 8.12 -7.44 -0.51
C PHE A 90 8.31 -8.68 0.36
N GLU A 91 8.78 -8.48 1.59
CA GLU A 91 8.90 -9.52 2.62
C GLU A 91 7.52 -9.93 3.13
N ASP A 92 6.59 -8.98 3.22
CA ASP A 92 5.22 -9.23 3.62
C ASP A 92 4.24 -8.28 2.92
N VAL A 93 2.99 -8.73 2.78
CA VAL A 93 1.90 -7.99 2.13
C VAL A 93 0.68 -7.99 3.04
N ILE A 94 0.27 -6.81 3.49
CA ILE A 94 -0.86 -6.61 4.39
C ILE A 94 -1.92 -5.78 3.68
N VAL A 95 -3.07 -6.38 3.42
CA VAL A 95 -4.18 -5.76 2.66
C VAL A 95 -5.40 -5.65 3.55
N SER A 96 -6.02 -4.48 3.60
CA SER A 96 -7.20 -4.22 4.43
C SER A 96 -8.32 -5.22 4.22
N GLY A 97 -8.55 -5.63 2.97
CA GLY A 97 -9.55 -6.64 2.61
C GLY A 97 -9.28 -8.05 3.16
N GLN A 98 -8.03 -8.36 3.54
CA GLN A 98 -7.64 -9.63 4.15
C GLN A 98 -7.69 -9.59 5.68
N VAL A 99 -7.24 -8.45 6.25
CA VAL A 99 -7.11 -8.33 7.72
C VAL A 99 -8.29 -7.65 8.39
N HIS A 100 -9.27 -7.17 7.62
CA HIS A 100 -10.47 -6.46 8.08
C HIS A 100 -10.17 -5.23 8.95
N MET A 101 -9.03 -4.61 8.72
CA MET A 101 -8.57 -3.35 9.30
C MET A 101 -8.06 -2.45 8.19
N ARG A 102 -8.17 -1.13 8.34
CA ARG A 102 -7.73 -0.21 7.29
C ARG A 102 -7.04 1.03 7.84
N LYS A 103 -6.13 1.60 7.06
CA LYS A 103 -5.58 2.93 7.31
C LYS A 103 -6.69 3.98 7.21
N PRO A 104 -6.72 5.03 8.04
CA PRO A 104 -5.76 5.42 9.08
C PRO A 104 -6.03 4.85 10.48
N GLN A 105 -6.80 3.77 10.64
CA GLN A 105 -7.08 3.19 11.96
C GLN A 105 -5.78 2.69 12.61
N GLU A 106 -5.59 2.99 13.89
CA GLU A 106 -4.42 2.59 14.66
C GLU A 106 -4.21 1.07 14.67
N SER A 107 -5.31 0.31 14.65
CA SER A 107 -5.30 -1.15 14.71
C SER A 107 -4.47 -1.80 13.60
N ILE A 108 -4.53 -1.29 12.35
CA ILE A 108 -3.78 -1.89 11.25
C ILE A 108 -2.28 -1.65 11.39
N PHE A 109 -1.86 -0.50 11.91
CA PHE A 109 -0.44 -0.20 12.14
C PHE A 109 0.13 -1.04 13.28
N ARG A 110 -0.60 -1.21 14.38
CA ARG A 110 -0.20 -2.11 15.47
C ARG A 110 -0.13 -3.56 15.01
N TYR A 111 -1.15 -4.03 14.27
CA TYR A 111 -1.13 -5.36 13.66
C TYR A 111 0.10 -5.55 12.78
N THR A 112 0.47 -4.54 11.98
CA THR A 112 1.65 -4.59 11.10
C THR A 112 2.93 -4.74 11.92
N LEU A 113 3.13 -3.89 12.95
CA LEU A 113 4.31 -3.96 13.82
C LEU A 113 4.42 -5.31 14.53
N ASP A 114 3.33 -5.81 15.09
CA ASP A 114 3.27 -7.10 15.77
C ASP A 114 3.62 -8.26 14.82
N ARG A 115 3.07 -8.22 13.60
CA ARG A 115 3.31 -9.23 12.57
C ARG A 115 4.76 -9.26 12.09
N LEU A 116 5.39 -8.08 11.98
CA LEU A 116 6.79 -7.95 11.60
C LEU A 116 7.76 -8.21 12.75
N GLY A 117 7.28 -8.20 13.98
CA GLY A 117 8.12 -8.34 15.17
C GLY A 117 9.12 -7.20 15.39
N CYS A 118 8.78 -5.98 14.90
CA CYS A 118 9.64 -4.81 14.99
C CYS A 118 9.01 -3.68 15.83
N SER A 119 9.84 -2.80 16.35
CA SER A 119 9.40 -1.59 17.03
C SER A 119 9.11 -0.46 16.04
N ALA A 120 8.26 0.49 16.44
CA ALA A 120 7.91 1.65 15.63
C ALA A 120 9.13 2.45 15.14
N GLY A 121 10.14 2.61 16.01
CA GLY A 121 11.37 3.37 15.70
C GLY A 121 12.27 2.72 14.65
N GLU A 122 12.09 1.42 14.38
CA GLU A 122 12.83 0.69 13.34
C GLU A 122 12.15 0.79 11.95
N CYS A 123 10.95 1.36 11.89
CA CYS A 123 10.16 1.45 10.68
C CYS A 123 10.15 2.85 10.08
N VAL A 124 10.02 2.90 8.76
CA VAL A 124 9.66 4.10 8.01
C VAL A 124 8.40 3.80 7.22
N PHE A 125 7.37 4.60 7.41
CA PHE A 125 6.11 4.48 6.67
C PHE A 125 6.05 5.53 5.56
N VAL A 126 5.86 5.07 4.33
CA VAL A 126 5.74 5.90 3.13
C VAL A 126 4.33 5.78 2.58
N ASP A 127 3.62 6.89 2.47
CA ASP A 127 2.22 6.90 1.99
C ASP A 127 1.93 8.24 1.30
N ASN A 128 0.95 8.29 0.39
CA ASN A 128 0.52 9.53 -0.25
C ASN A 128 -0.56 10.26 0.56
N SER A 129 -1.18 9.61 1.53
CA SER A 129 -2.23 10.24 2.35
C SER A 129 -1.67 10.82 3.65
N ALA A 130 -1.76 12.13 3.80
CA ALA A 130 -1.39 12.84 5.02
C ALA A 130 -2.16 12.31 6.27
N ALA A 131 -3.40 11.86 6.10
CA ALA A 131 -4.19 11.27 7.19
C ALA A 131 -3.56 9.96 7.71
N ASN A 132 -3.07 9.11 6.81
CA ASN A 132 -2.38 7.87 7.17
C ASN A 132 -1.06 8.16 7.89
N LEU A 133 -0.28 9.11 7.37
CA LEU A 133 1.00 9.52 7.97
C LEU A 133 0.81 10.07 9.39
N ARG A 134 -0.11 11.01 9.59
CA ARG A 134 -0.41 11.58 10.92
C ARG A 134 -0.88 10.52 11.93
N ALA A 135 -1.61 9.51 11.48
CA ALA A 135 -2.01 8.41 12.36
C ALA A 135 -0.83 7.54 12.76
N THR A 136 0.11 7.33 11.84
CA THR A 136 1.30 6.49 12.03
C THR A 136 2.33 7.17 12.94
N GLU A 137 2.52 8.49 12.81
CA GLU A 137 3.41 9.30 13.68
C GLU A 137 3.05 9.21 15.17
N LYS A 138 1.75 9.13 15.48
CA LYS A 138 1.29 8.97 16.88
C LYS A 138 1.78 7.68 17.55
N LEU A 139 2.18 6.70 16.75
CA LEU A 139 2.77 5.45 17.20
C LEU A 139 4.30 5.49 17.29
N GLY A 140 4.92 6.60 16.87
CA GLY A 140 6.38 6.76 16.86
C GLY A 140 7.06 6.18 15.61
N ILE A 141 6.31 5.85 14.57
CA ILE A 141 6.86 5.42 13.29
C ILE A 141 7.31 6.66 12.50
N ARG A 142 8.52 6.62 11.93
CA ARG A 142 9.00 7.69 11.03
C ARG A 142 8.19 7.68 9.74
N THR A 143 7.93 8.86 9.18
CA THR A 143 7.07 9.01 8.02
C THR A 143 7.75 9.76 6.88
N VAL A 144 7.39 9.41 5.64
CA VAL A 144 7.74 10.13 4.42
C VAL A 144 6.49 10.24 3.56
N HIS A 145 6.11 11.46 3.20
CA HIS A 145 4.98 11.72 2.32
C HIS A 145 5.41 11.56 0.85
N PHE A 146 4.85 10.58 0.17
CA PHE A 146 5.02 10.42 -1.27
C PHE A 146 3.99 11.30 -1.99
N ASN A 147 4.29 12.61 -2.08
CA ASN A 147 3.33 13.64 -2.46
C ASN A 147 3.21 13.80 -3.97
N ARG A 148 2.25 13.06 -4.57
CA ARG A 148 1.87 13.24 -5.98
C ARG A 148 0.58 14.03 -6.18
N ASP A 149 -0.21 14.13 -5.12
CA ASP A 149 -1.56 14.70 -5.18
C ASP A 149 -1.61 16.15 -4.67
N GLY A 150 -0.49 16.70 -4.20
CA GLY A 150 -0.40 18.04 -3.64
C GLY A 150 -1.07 18.18 -2.28
N GLU A 151 -1.21 17.07 -1.53
CA GLU A 151 -1.76 17.10 -0.18
C GLU A 151 -0.85 17.86 0.79
N ASP A 152 -1.42 18.68 1.65
CA ASP A 152 -0.66 19.44 2.64
C ASP A 152 -0.22 18.55 3.81
N TYR A 153 1.11 18.50 4.01
CA TYR A 153 1.75 17.73 5.06
C TYR A 153 3.05 18.39 5.52
N GLU A 154 3.25 18.52 6.82
CA GLU A 154 4.39 19.27 7.39
C GLU A 154 5.69 18.43 7.53
N GLY A 155 5.63 17.10 7.30
CA GLY A 155 6.77 16.20 7.42
C GLY A 155 7.68 16.16 6.18
N ARG A 156 8.58 15.17 6.14
CA ARG A 156 9.41 14.92 4.95
C ARG A 156 8.54 14.53 3.76
N GLN A 157 8.82 15.14 2.60
CA GLN A 157 8.07 14.91 1.38
C GLN A 157 9.00 14.57 0.21
N VAL A 158 8.51 13.71 -0.66
CA VAL A 158 9.17 13.32 -1.92
C VAL A 158 8.11 13.17 -3.02
N GLU A 159 8.50 13.36 -4.28
CA GLU A 159 7.59 13.22 -5.42
C GLU A 159 7.87 11.98 -6.27
N ASN A 160 9.00 11.33 -6.07
CA ASN A 160 9.43 10.18 -6.86
C ASN A 160 10.36 9.25 -6.06
N PHE A 161 10.59 8.04 -6.62
CA PHE A 161 11.41 7.02 -5.98
C PHE A 161 12.90 7.37 -5.88
N ARG A 162 13.42 8.28 -6.71
CA ARG A 162 14.81 8.75 -6.59
C ARG A 162 14.98 9.58 -5.33
N GLU A 163 14.10 10.54 -5.11
CA GLU A 163 14.10 11.37 -3.90
C GLU A 163 13.84 10.54 -2.66
N LEU A 164 12.94 9.55 -2.74
CA LEU A 164 12.70 8.61 -1.64
C LEU A 164 13.97 7.83 -1.29
N ALA A 165 14.73 7.39 -2.29
CA ALA A 165 16.00 6.70 -2.04
C ALA A 165 17.01 7.59 -1.32
N GLU A 166 17.14 8.86 -1.72
CA GLU A 166 18.02 9.84 -1.09
C GLU A 166 17.63 10.06 0.38
N VAL A 167 16.33 10.22 0.65
CA VAL A 167 15.81 10.38 2.02
C VAL A 167 16.07 9.15 2.89
N LEU A 168 15.88 7.95 2.35
CA LEU A 168 16.09 6.72 3.13
C LEU A 168 17.58 6.41 3.38
N GLU A 169 18.48 6.85 2.52
CA GLU A 169 19.94 6.75 2.73
C GLU A 169 20.45 7.67 3.85
N GLU A 170 19.67 8.69 4.25
CA GLU A 170 19.98 9.63 5.34
C GLU A 170 19.43 9.20 6.72
N LEU A 171 18.52 8.21 6.78
CA LEU A 171 17.80 7.79 7.99
C LEU A 171 18.51 6.67 8.75
#